data_5f28a8a7890cc7aa18e99e58ffcf32a4
#
_entry.id   5f28a8a7890cc7aa18e99e58ffcf32a4
#
_cell.length_a   1.000
_cell.length_b   1.000
_cell.length_c   1.000
_cell.angle_alpha   90.00
_cell.angle_beta   90.00
_cell.angle_gamma   90.00
#
_symmetry.space_group_name_H-M   'P 1'
#
loop_
_entity.id
_entity.type
_entity.pdbx_description
1 polymer ?
#
loop_
_entity_poly.entity_id
_entity_poly.type
_entity_poly.pdbx_seq_one_letter_code
_entity_poly.pdbx_strand_id
1 'polypeptide(L)'
;MDNCLFNGRWEISADRARTSAPAATVQFNASATTISFDLEGHSRWRLDVDGTPKEYFVTGEERSVKVVKGLDGERHRYRLIKISETNPGYVILYKISTDKGGKFFDKPAASNRRIEFIGDSFTVGFGCEGGPGDSPDLEFEKTDASKSYAFLLADGLKADFQVNAASGRGIVRNYANIVPEWTLMDLYRYTVPGAAPAEPDAAVYDLASFHPQVVVIFAGINDFQGDPPYGDKAKFKKAYADLLDKLRSAHPGVKFLLVSTKIWPNDDLTPTVKAIYDSQVASGRSDLEFLTIQTENTALLGHPSVHSHQEMANKMRPIVARLGKWLSR
;
A
#
# COMPACT_ATOMS: atom_id res chain seq x y z
N MET A 1 -8.61 -6.59 -20.52
CA MET A 1 -8.42 -5.64 -19.39
C MET A 1 -8.33 -4.17 -19.84
N ASP A 2 -8.56 -3.88 -21.11
CA ASP A 2 -8.38 -2.54 -21.71
C ASP A 2 -9.30 -1.45 -21.11
N ASN A 3 -10.46 -1.86 -20.61
CA ASN A 3 -11.43 -0.95 -19.96
C ASN A 3 -11.19 -0.77 -18.45
N CYS A 4 -10.04 -1.21 -17.93
CA CYS A 4 -9.72 -1.14 -16.50
C CYS A 4 -8.65 -0.09 -16.21
N LEU A 5 -8.80 0.60 -15.08
CA LEU A 5 -7.78 1.43 -14.46
C LEU A 5 -7.21 0.69 -13.24
N PHE A 6 -5.90 0.49 -13.23
CA PHE A 6 -5.18 -0.20 -12.16
C PHE A 6 -4.48 0.84 -11.28
N ASN A 7 -4.61 0.70 -9.95
CA ASN A 7 -3.78 1.41 -8.98
C ASN A 7 -3.04 0.40 -8.10
N GLY A 8 -1.83 0.74 -7.68
CA GLY A 8 -0.87 -0.18 -7.09
C GLY A 8 0.09 -0.74 -8.14
N ARG A 9 1.02 -1.58 -7.71
CA ARG A 9 1.93 -2.27 -8.64
C ARG A 9 1.27 -3.53 -9.17
N TRP A 10 1.06 -3.55 -10.46
CA TRP A 10 0.52 -4.69 -11.21
C TRP A 10 1.47 -5.05 -12.36
N GLU A 11 1.76 -6.32 -12.51
CA GLU A 11 2.36 -6.86 -13.72
C GLU A 11 1.24 -7.29 -14.65
N ILE A 12 1.07 -6.57 -15.75
CA ILE A 12 -0.05 -6.74 -16.67
C ILE A 12 0.46 -7.36 -17.98
N SER A 13 -0.15 -8.47 -18.38
CA SER A 13 0.07 -9.11 -19.68
C SER A 13 -1.25 -9.18 -20.48
N ALA A 14 -1.22 -9.79 -21.65
CA ALA A 14 -2.40 -9.88 -22.51
C ALA A 14 -3.53 -10.72 -21.89
N ASP A 15 -3.20 -11.69 -21.05
CA ASP A 15 -4.11 -12.71 -20.52
C ASP A 15 -4.36 -12.60 -19.01
N ARG A 16 -3.56 -11.80 -18.27
CA ARG A 16 -3.66 -11.69 -16.82
C ARG A 16 -3.01 -10.41 -16.27
N ALA A 17 -3.38 -10.11 -15.02
CA ALA A 17 -2.68 -9.12 -14.21
C ALA A 17 -2.35 -9.73 -12.84
N ARG A 18 -1.12 -9.59 -12.35
CA ARG A 18 -0.71 -10.11 -11.05
C ARG A 18 -0.17 -9.03 -10.13
N THR A 19 -0.41 -9.18 -8.83
CA THR A 19 0.08 -8.26 -7.81
C THR A 19 0.24 -8.96 -6.46
N SER A 20 1.16 -8.46 -5.64
CA SER A 20 1.23 -8.76 -4.20
C SER A 20 0.92 -7.53 -3.34
N ALA A 21 0.84 -6.35 -3.96
CA ALA A 21 0.70 -5.09 -3.24
C ALA A 21 -0.59 -5.02 -2.40
N PRO A 22 -0.53 -4.59 -1.13
CA PRO A 22 -1.73 -4.28 -0.36
C PRO A 22 -2.46 -3.08 -0.97
N ALA A 23 -3.76 -3.01 -0.80
CA ALA A 23 -4.64 -1.97 -1.35
C ALA A 23 -4.59 -1.80 -2.88
N ALA A 24 -4.01 -2.76 -3.62
CA ALA A 24 -4.03 -2.73 -5.08
C ALA A 24 -5.48 -2.78 -5.59
N THR A 25 -5.81 -1.96 -6.59
CA THR A 25 -7.18 -1.85 -7.09
C THR A 25 -7.29 -2.01 -8.60
N VAL A 26 -8.45 -2.53 -9.02
CA VAL A 26 -8.88 -2.53 -10.42
C VAL A 26 -10.23 -1.81 -10.49
N GLN A 27 -10.32 -0.78 -11.32
CA GLN A 27 -11.52 0.04 -11.47
C GLN A 27 -12.03 -0.05 -12.89
N PHE A 28 -13.34 -0.13 -13.06
CA PHE A 28 -14.00 -0.21 -14.36
C PHE A 28 -15.42 0.35 -14.27
N ASN A 29 -15.98 0.71 -15.43
CA ASN A 29 -17.37 1.12 -15.56
C ASN A 29 -18.14 0.01 -16.28
N ALA A 30 -19.26 -0.41 -15.71
CA ALA A 30 -20.12 -1.42 -16.32
C ALA A 30 -21.59 -1.22 -15.96
N SER A 31 -22.49 -1.76 -16.81
CA SER A 31 -23.86 -2.05 -16.43
C SER A 31 -24.01 -3.57 -16.38
N ALA A 32 -24.52 -4.11 -15.28
CA ALA A 32 -24.65 -5.55 -15.10
C ALA A 32 -25.59 -5.89 -13.94
N THR A 33 -26.28 -7.02 -14.01
CA THR A 33 -26.97 -7.62 -12.84
C THR A 33 -26.04 -8.58 -12.09
N THR A 34 -24.96 -9.01 -12.75
CA THR A 34 -23.95 -9.92 -12.19
C THR A 34 -22.58 -9.57 -12.76
N ILE A 35 -21.56 -9.54 -11.89
CA ILE A 35 -20.16 -9.42 -12.27
C ILE A 35 -19.39 -10.63 -11.75
N SER A 36 -18.50 -11.16 -12.59
CA SER A 36 -17.65 -12.29 -12.24
C SER A 36 -16.18 -11.91 -12.34
N PHE A 37 -15.41 -12.37 -11.36
CA PHE A 37 -13.96 -12.20 -11.27
C PHE A 37 -13.29 -13.58 -11.32
N ASP A 38 -12.45 -13.83 -12.30
CA ASP A 38 -11.65 -15.04 -12.45
C ASP A 38 -10.29 -14.77 -11.80
N LEU A 39 -10.06 -15.36 -10.63
CA LEU A 39 -8.97 -15.03 -9.71
C LEU A 39 -8.23 -16.29 -9.27
N GLU A 40 -6.94 -16.15 -8.93
CA GLU A 40 -6.08 -17.15 -8.33
C GLU A 40 -5.22 -16.51 -7.24
N GLY A 41 -4.92 -17.29 -6.21
CA GLY A 41 -4.12 -16.87 -5.05
C GLY A 41 -4.97 -16.48 -3.85
N HIS A 42 -4.46 -16.86 -2.66
CA HIS A 42 -5.15 -16.64 -1.40
C HIS A 42 -5.15 -15.15 -1.02
N SER A 43 -6.33 -14.54 -1.01
CA SER A 43 -6.48 -13.12 -0.67
C SER A 43 -7.90 -12.78 -0.24
N ARG A 44 -8.01 -11.69 0.54
CA ARG A 44 -9.28 -11.02 0.84
C ARG A 44 -9.48 -9.87 -0.14
N TRP A 45 -10.73 -9.71 -0.55
CA TRP A 45 -11.14 -8.71 -1.53
C TRP A 45 -12.36 -7.93 -1.04
N ARG A 46 -12.44 -6.67 -1.46
CA ARG A 46 -13.62 -5.82 -1.33
C ARG A 46 -14.02 -5.29 -2.70
N LEU A 47 -15.30 -5.40 -3.03
CA LEU A 47 -15.89 -4.73 -4.20
C LEU A 47 -16.67 -3.51 -3.73
N ASP A 48 -16.33 -2.35 -4.26
CA ASP A 48 -17.12 -1.12 -4.11
C ASP A 48 -17.93 -0.87 -5.39
N VAL A 49 -19.14 -0.32 -5.20
CA VAL A 49 -20.00 0.22 -6.27
C VAL A 49 -20.20 1.70 -5.95
N ASP A 50 -19.78 2.58 -6.85
CA ASP A 50 -19.81 4.04 -6.70
C ASP A 50 -19.20 4.55 -5.38
N GLY A 51 -18.12 3.88 -4.95
CA GLY A 51 -17.39 4.20 -3.72
C GLY A 51 -17.99 3.62 -2.44
N THR A 52 -19.09 2.88 -2.51
CA THR A 52 -19.70 2.21 -1.37
C THR A 52 -19.37 0.72 -1.37
N PRO A 53 -18.89 0.14 -0.24
CA PRO A 53 -18.65 -1.29 -0.14
C PRO A 53 -19.93 -2.11 -0.43
N LYS A 54 -19.85 -3.02 -1.38
CA LYS A 54 -20.94 -3.90 -1.80
C LYS A 54 -20.74 -5.33 -1.32
N GLU A 55 -19.52 -5.85 -1.45
CA GLU A 55 -19.25 -7.24 -1.09
C GLU A 55 -17.79 -7.43 -0.65
N TYR A 56 -17.61 -8.31 0.34
CA TYR A 56 -16.32 -8.83 0.79
C TYR A 56 -16.26 -10.32 0.51
N PHE A 57 -15.12 -10.80 0.02
CA PHE A 57 -14.95 -12.22 -0.26
C PHE A 57 -13.48 -12.65 -0.14
N VAL A 58 -13.25 -13.95 -0.07
CA VAL A 58 -11.93 -14.58 -0.01
C VAL A 58 -11.75 -15.45 -1.24
N THR A 59 -10.54 -15.43 -1.81
CA THR A 59 -10.08 -16.39 -2.82
C THR A 59 -9.12 -17.40 -2.18
N GLY A 60 -9.11 -18.63 -2.67
CA GLY A 60 -8.13 -19.66 -2.29
C GLY A 60 -6.91 -19.63 -3.21
N GLU A 61 -5.99 -20.56 -2.97
CA GLU A 61 -4.77 -20.70 -3.79
C GLU A 61 -5.08 -21.05 -5.24
N GLU A 62 -6.10 -21.89 -5.46
CA GLU A 62 -6.48 -22.36 -6.77
C GLU A 62 -7.32 -21.30 -7.52
N ARG A 63 -7.18 -21.29 -8.84
CA ARG A 63 -7.98 -20.45 -9.73
C ARG A 63 -9.47 -20.76 -9.61
N SER A 64 -10.26 -19.72 -9.41
CA SER A 64 -11.71 -19.83 -9.23
C SER A 64 -12.43 -18.58 -9.72
N VAL A 65 -13.74 -18.72 -9.99
CA VAL A 65 -14.58 -17.61 -10.42
C VAL A 65 -15.47 -17.17 -9.26
N LYS A 66 -15.22 -15.97 -8.74
CA LYS A 66 -16.12 -15.31 -7.80
C LYS A 66 -17.22 -14.57 -8.57
N VAL A 67 -18.47 -14.82 -8.20
CA VAL A 67 -19.66 -14.23 -8.84
C VAL A 67 -20.37 -13.32 -7.84
N VAL A 68 -20.47 -12.04 -8.15
CA VAL A 68 -21.24 -11.05 -7.39
C VAL A 68 -22.58 -10.82 -8.10
N LYS A 69 -23.67 -11.03 -7.38
CA LYS A 69 -25.05 -10.96 -7.88
C LYS A 69 -25.83 -9.82 -7.21
N GLY A 70 -27.04 -9.55 -7.72
CA GLY A 70 -27.96 -8.58 -7.11
C GLY A 70 -27.51 -7.13 -7.34
N LEU A 71 -26.92 -6.87 -8.49
CA LEU A 71 -26.72 -5.53 -9.01
C LEU A 71 -27.98 -5.11 -9.78
N ASP A 72 -28.22 -3.80 -9.95
CA ASP A 72 -29.47 -3.27 -10.52
C ASP A 72 -29.51 -3.22 -12.06
N GLY A 73 -28.37 -3.53 -12.71
CA GLY A 73 -28.24 -3.48 -14.17
C GLY A 73 -27.92 -2.09 -14.73
N GLU A 74 -27.88 -1.06 -13.89
CA GLU A 74 -27.56 0.29 -14.29
C GLU A 74 -26.05 0.49 -14.44
N ARG A 75 -25.64 1.61 -15.00
CA ARG A 75 -24.23 1.95 -15.19
C ARG A 75 -23.62 2.46 -13.90
N HIS A 76 -22.64 1.74 -13.38
CA HIS A 76 -21.88 2.07 -12.17
C HIS A 76 -20.38 2.06 -12.40
N ARG A 77 -19.65 2.71 -11.49
CA ARG A 77 -18.21 2.56 -11.33
C ARG A 77 -17.93 1.49 -10.27
N TYR A 78 -17.22 0.47 -10.66
CA TYR A 78 -16.79 -0.62 -9.79
C TYR A 78 -15.33 -0.46 -9.42
N ARG A 79 -14.99 -0.83 -8.19
CA ARG A 79 -13.60 -0.88 -7.71
C ARG A 79 -13.39 -2.17 -6.92
N LEU A 80 -12.64 -3.11 -7.50
CA LEU A 80 -12.17 -4.30 -6.81
C LEU A 80 -10.86 -3.94 -6.09
N ILE A 81 -10.78 -4.22 -4.79
CA ILE A 81 -9.67 -3.86 -3.90
C ILE A 81 -9.13 -5.13 -3.25
N LYS A 82 -7.83 -5.37 -3.38
CA LYS A 82 -7.12 -6.39 -2.60
C LYS A 82 -6.88 -5.86 -1.20
N ILE A 83 -7.51 -6.44 -0.18
CA ILE A 83 -7.49 -5.90 1.18
C ILE A 83 -6.58 -6.65 2.15
N SER A 84 -6.11 -7.85 1.81
CA SER A 84 -5.10 -8.57 2.59
C SER A 84 -3.69 -8.31 2.07
N GLU A 85 -2.70 -8.60 2.89
CA GLU A 85 -1.32 -8.72 2.46
C GLU A 85 -1.08 -10.05 1.75
N THR A 86 -0.14 -10.08 0.80
CA THR A 86 0.33 -11.31 0.15
C THR A 86 1.84 -11.17 -0.05
N ASN A 87 2.60 -11.61 0.97
CA ASN A 87 4.05 -11.59 0.94
C ASN A 87 4.60 -12.62 1.96
N PRO A 88 5.25 -13.74 1.51
CA PRO A 88 5.50 -14.09 0.10
C PRO A 88 4.24 -14.48 -0.66
N GLY A 89 4.33 -14.47 -1.99
CA GLY A 89 3.26 -14.85 -2.90
C GLY A 89 2.64 -13.68 -3.64
N TYR A 90 1.63 -13.97 -4.44
CA TYR A 90 0.87 -12.98 -5.23
C TYR A 90 -0.52 -13.53 -5.59
N VAL A 91 -1.33 -12.66 -6.15
CA VAL A 91 -2.63 -13.01 -6.71
C VAL A 91 -2.66 -12.69 -8.21
N ILE A 92 -3.49 -13.40 -8.94
CA ILE A 92 -3.69 -13.23 -10.39
C ILE A 92 -5.16 -12.91 -10.64
N LEU A 93 -5.41 -11.87 -11.41
CA LEU A 93 -6.69 -11.58 -12.03
C LEU A 93 -6.60 -11.94 -13.51
N TYR A 94 -7.36 -12.94 -13.95
CA TYR A 94 -7.41 -13.38 -15.33
C TYR A 94 -8.47 -12.63 -16.14
N LYS A 95 -9.65 -12.43 -15.54
CA LYS A 95 -10.77 -11.86 -16.26
C LYS A 95 -11.79 -11.20 -15.34
N ILE A 96 -12.41 -10.13 -15.84
CA ILE A 96 -13.65 -9.57 -15.32
C ILE A 96 -14.73 -9.77 -16.39
N SER A 97 -15.88 -10.26 -16.02
CA SER A 97 -16.99 -10.52 -16.93
C SER A 97 -18.31 -10.02 -16.35
N THR A 98 -19.22 -9.61 -17.22
CA THR A 98 -20.60 -9.29 -16.86
C THR A 98 -21.54 -10.44 -17.29
N ASP A 99 -22.79 -10.44 -16.83
CA ASP A 99 -23.87 -11.27 -17.35
C ASP A 99 -24.15 -10.98 -18.85
N LYS A 100 -24.96 -11.82 -19.49
CA LYS A 100 -25.22 -11.77 -20.95
C LYS A 100 -25.75 -10.42 -21.45
N GLY A 101 -26.48 -9.68 -20.59
CA GLY A 101 -27.03 -8.36 -20.91
C GLY A 101 -26.09 -7.20 -20.52
N GLY A 102 -25.05 -7.49 -19.77
CA GLY A 102 -24.14 -6.47 -19.23
C GLY A 102 -23.16 -5.91 -20.28
N LYS A 103 -22.67 -4.71 -20.02
CA LYS A 103 -21.73 -3.98 -20.91
C LYS A 103 -20.63 -3.33 -20.10
N PHE A 104 -19.41 -3.36 -20.64
CA PHE A 104 -18.33 -2.49 -20.17
C PHE A 104 -18.36 -1.15 -20.94
N PHE A 105 -18.01 -0.10 -20.24
CA PHE A 105 -17.84 1.25 -20.79
C PHE A 105 -16.36 1.64 -20.78
N ASP A 106 -16.05 2.85 -21.26
CA ASP A 106 -14.71 3.40 -21.20
C ASP A 106 -14.18 3.35 -19.78
N LYS A 107 -12.90 3.03 -19.65
CA LYS A 107 -12.24 2.97 -18.33
C LYS A 107 -12.35 4.28 -17.58
N PRO A 108 -12.42 4.25 -16.26
CA PRO A 108 -12.36 5.45 -15.44
C PRO A 108 -11.11 6.29 -15.76
N ALA A 109 -11.26 7.60 -15.78
CA ALA A 109 -10.12 8.49 -15.97
C ALA A 109 -9.16 8.38 -14.80
N ALA A 110 -7.85 8.33 -15.11
CA ALA A 110 -6.80 8.43 -14.10
C ALA A 110 -6.83 9.80 -13.42
N SER A 111 -6.44 9.85 -12.15
CA SER A 111 -6.32 11.10 -11.43
C SER A 111 -5.07 11.88 -11.84
N ASN A 112 -5.16 13.22 -11.81
CA ASN A 112 -3.98 14.08 -11.92
C ASN A 112 -3.17 14.15 -10.60
N ARG A 113 -3.69 13.59 -9.50
CA ARG A 113 -3.03 13.50 -8.20
C ARG A 113 -2.50 12.09 -8.02
N ARG A 114 -1.24 11.95 -7.64
CA ARG A 114 -0.61 10.64 -7.46
C ARG A 114 0.23 10.63 -6.20
N ILE A 115 0.02 9.59 -5.39
CA ILE A 115 0.75 9.39 -4.13
C ILE A 115 1.39 8.01 -4.13
N GLU A 116 2.64 7.94 -3.71
CA GLU A 116 3.28 6.67 -3.37
C GLU A 116 3.44 6.58 -1.86
N PHE A 117 3.12 5.41 -1.30
CA PHE A 117 3.34 5.08 0.10
C PHE A 117 4.39 3.99 0.20
N ILE A 118 5.42 4.22 1.01
CA ILE A 118 6.48 3.26 1.29
C ILE A 118 6.50 3.00 2.79
N GLY A 119 6.36 1.73 3.20
CA GLY A 119 6.30 1.43 4.62
C GLY A 119 6.22 -0.04 4.98
N ASP A 120 5.84 -0.29 6.21
CA ASP A 120 5.73 -1.60 6.82
C ASP A 120 4.27 -1.95 7.17
N SER A 121 4.05 -2.77 8.20
CA SER A 121 2.73 -3.21 8.67
C SER A 121 1.77 -2.05 8.98
N PHE A 122 2.28 -0.90 9.47
CA PHE A 122 1.45 0.27 9.72
C PHE A 122 0.91 0.86 8.41
N THR A 123 1.63 0.72 7.32
CA THR A 123 1.20 1.18 5.99
C THR A 123 0.29 0.17 5.30
N VAL A 124 0.51 -1.12 5.56
CA VAL A 124 -0.38 -2.21 5.11
C VAL A 124 -1.79 -2.09 5.71
N GLY A 125 -1.93 -1.68 6.96
CA GLY A 125 -3.15 -1.82 7.75
C GLY A 125 -3.25 -3.21 8.39
N PHE A 126 -2.10 -3.79 8.73
CA PHE A 126 -1.98 -5.11 9.36
C PHE A 126 -2.81 -5.18 10.64
N GLY A 127 -3.66 -6.20 10.72
CA GLY A 127 -4.43 -6.49 11.92
C GLY A 127 -5.36 -5.37 12.41
N CYS A 128 -5.63 -4.34 11.59
CA CYS A 128 -6.33 -3.12 12.03
C CYS A 128 -7.78 -3.35 12.49
N GLU A 129 -8.41 -4.46 12.10
CA GLU A 129 -9.74 -4.88 12.53
C GLU A 129 -9.72 -5.77 13.79
N GLY A 130 -8.54 -6.12 14.28
CA GLY A 130 -8.38 -6.91 15.48
C GLY A 130 -8.38 -6.08 16.75
N GLY A 131 -8.33 -6.79 17.89
CA GLY A 131 -8.20 -6.24 19.22
C GLY A 131 -6.94 -6.76 19.96
N PRO A 132 -6.60 -6.19 21.11
CA PRO A 132 -5.37 -6.55 21.83
C PRO A 132 -5.38 -7.98 22.44
N GLY A 133 -6.55 -8.63 22.46
CA GLY A 133 -6.71 -10.01 22.96
C GLY A 133 -6.90 -11.04 21.86
N ASP A 134 -6.88 -10.63 20.60
CA ASP A 134 -7.04 -11.55 19.47
C ASP A 134 -5.79 -12.40 19.25
N SER A 135 -5.98 -13.66 18.82
CA SER A 135 -4.86 -14.53 18.43
C SER A 135 -4.10 -13.98 17.25
N PRO A 136 -2.75 -14.05 17.26
CA PRO A 136 -1.92 -13.70 16.10
C PRO A 136 -2.34 -14.42 14.81
N ASP A 137 -2.88 -15.64 14.91
CA ASP A 137 -3.33 -16.43 13.76
C ASP A 137 -4.48 -15.78 12.97
N LEU A 138 -5.13 -14.76 13.54
CA LEU A 138 -6.19 -13.99 12.89
C LEU A 138 -5.66 -12.86 12.00
N GLU A 139 -4.35 -12.76 11.77
CA GLU A 139 -3.76 -11.67 10.98
C GLU A 139 -4.39 -11.52 9.60
N PHE A 140 -4.62 -12.62 8.89
CA PHE A 140 -5.24 -12.61 7.57
C PHE A 140 -6.67 -12.06 7.62
N GLU A 141 -7.45 -12.47 8.62
CA GLU A 141 -8.85 -12.07 8.77
C GLU A 141 -8.99 -10.62 9.27
N LYS A 142 -8.02 -10.15 10.04
CA LYS A 142 -8.04 -8.83 10.70
C LYS A 142 -7.28 -7.74 9.94
N THR A 143 -6.57 -8.09 8.87
CA THR A 143 -5.87 -7.12 8.03
C THR A 143 -6.81 -6.60 6.94
N ASP A 144 -7.03 -5.30 6.88
CA ASP A 144 -7.79 -4.64 5.82
C ASP A 144 -7.07 -3.39 5.32
N ALA A 145 -6.33 -3.54 4.23
CA ALA A 145 -5.55 -2.47 3.61
C ALA A 145 -6.42 -1.31 3.09
N SER A 146 -7.72 -1.53 2.84
CA SER A 146 -8.66 -0.48 2.47
C SER A 146 -9.06 0.41 3.65
N LYS A 147 -8.68 0.05 4.87
CA LYS A 147 -8.83 0.81 6.10
C LYS A 147 -7.53 1.40 6.59
N SER A 148 -6.40 1.13 5.89
CA SER A 148 -5.12 1.74 6.21
C SER A 148 -5.12 3.24 5.97
N TYR A 149 -4.27 3.97 6.69
CA TYR A 149 -4.12 5.41 6.48
C TYR A 149 -3.74 5.73 5.03
N ALA A 150 -2.98 4.87 4.38
CA ALA A 150 -2.51 5.05 3.01
C ALA A 150 -3.70 5.08 2.03
N PHE A 151 -4.57 4.08 2.11
CA PHE A 151 -5.77 4.03 1.27
C PHE A 151 -6.72 5.19 1.59
N LEU A 152 -7.02 5.41 2.89
CA LEU A 152 -7.94 6.47 3.33
C LEU A 152 -7.47 7.88 2.92
N LEU A 153 -6.16 8.12 2.97
CA LEU A 153 -5.56 9.38 2.55
C LEU A 153 -5.65 9.58 1.04
N ALA A 154 -5.30 8.55 0.26
CA ALA A 154 -5.38 8.61 -1.20
C ALA A 154 -6.81 8.78 -1.69
N ASP A 155 -7.75 8.00 -1.14
CA ASP A 155 -9.18 8.06 -1.48
C ASP A 155 -9.78 9.43 -1.12
N GLY A 156 -9.50 9.93 0.09
CA GLY A 156 -9.95 11.25 0.54
C GLY A 156 -9.38 12.43 -0.26
N LEU A 157 -8.20 12.26 -0.90
CA LEU A 157 -7.61 13.23 -1.81
C LEU A 157 -7.96 12.98 -3.28
N LYS A 158 -8.73 11.92 -3.57
CA LYS A 158 -9.08 11.47 -4.94
C LYS A 158 -7.83 11.28 -5.80
N ALA A 159 -6.79 10.71 -5.21
CA ALA A 159 -5.50 10.47 -5.86
C ALA A 159 -5.39 9.01 -6.33
N ASP A 160 -4.75 8.80 -7.48
CA ASP A 160 -4.20 7.50 -7.83
C ASP A 160 -3.00 7.20 -6.92
N PHE A 161 -2.77 5.94 -6.60
CA PHE A 161 -1.79 5.61 -5.57
C PHE A 161 -1.11 4.25 -5.77
N GLN A 162 0.05 4.11 -5.12
CA GLN A 162 0.72 2.83 -4.91
C GLN A 162 1.03 2.67 -3.42
N VAL A 163 0.78 1.48 -2.87
CA VAL A 163 1.20 1.09 -1.52
C VAL A 163 2.29 0.04 -1.66
N ASN A 164 3.52 0.44 -1.40
CA ASN A 164 4.72 -0.38 -1.44
C ASN A 164 5.14 -0.67 0.01
N ALA A 165 4.45 -1.61 0.62
CA ALA A 165 4.60 -1.92 2.03
C ALA A 165 4.59 -3.44 2.28
N ALA A 166 5.33 -3.87 3.29
CA ALA A 166 5.37 -5.27 3.71
C ALA A 166 5.55 -5.37 5.22
N SER A 167 4.68 -6.15 5.87
CA SER A 167 4.71 -6.36 7.32
C SER A 167 5.99 -7.04 7.76
N GLY A 168 6.54 -6.62 8.90
CA GLY A 168 7.79 -7.13 9.44
C GLY A 168 9.06 -6.69 8.71
N ARG A 169 8.95 -5.92 7.61
CA ARG A 169 10.11 -5.51 6.81
C ARG A 169 10.62 -4.13 7.22
N GLY A 170 11.94 -4.03 7.36
CA GLY A 170 12.63 -2.76 7.62
C GLY A 170 13.49 -2.33 6.43
N ILE A 171 14.11 -1.20 6.54
CA ILE A 171 14.97 -0.63 5.50
C ILE A 171 16.30 -1.38 5.40
N VAL A 172 16.90 -1.73 6.54
CA VAL A 172 18.19 -2.45 6.62
C VAL A 172 18.14 -3.69 7.51
N ARG A 173 17.07 -3.85 8.29
CA ARG A 173 16.85 -5.00 9.17
C ARG A 173 15.36 -5.26 9.32
N ASN A 174 14.96 -6.50 9.13
CA ASN A 174 13.58 -6.94 9.37
C ASN A 174 13.31 -7.20 10.86
N TYR A 175 12.03 -7.23 11.27
CA TYR A 175 11.61 -7.40 12.66
C TYR A 175 12.30 -8.59 13.33
N ALA A 176 12.92 -8.36 14.49
CA ALA A 176 13.66 -9.35 15.28
C ALA A 176 14.68 -10.19 14.47
N ASN A 177 15.00 -9.79 13.25
CA ASN A 177 15.84 -10.53 12.31
C ASN A 177 15.35 -11.97 12.03
N ILE A 178 14.05 -12.23 12.19
CA ILE A 178 13.44 -13.55 11.98
C ILE A 178 13.59 -13.99 10.51
N VAL A 179 13.47 -13.04 9.58
CA VAL A 179 13.74 -13.23 8.15
C VAL A 179 14.80 -12.21 7.77
N PRO A 180 16.11 -12.54 7.78
CA PRO A 180 17.17 -11.56 7.55
C PRO A 180 17.23 -11.06 6.11
N GLU A 181 16.74 -11.85 5.16
CA GLU A 181 16.69 -11.53 3.75
C GLU A 181 15.43 -10.72 3.41
N TRP A 182 15.41 -10.16 2.22
CA TRP A 182 14.25 -9.49 1.66
C TRP A 182 13.78 -8.32 2.51
N THR A 183 14.68 -7.37 2.75
CA THR A 183 14.32 -6.09 3.37
C THR A 183 13.28 -5.34 2.52
N LEU A 184 12.68 -4.32 3.09
CA LEU A 184 11.77 -3.45 2.33
C LEU A 184 12.45 -2.89 1.07
N MET A 185 13.76 -2.58 1.14
CA MET A 185 14.52 -2.05 -0.01
C MET A 185 14.77 -3.11 -1.08
N ASP A 186 14.95 -4.37 -0.69
CA ASP A 186 15.05 -5.48 -1.65
C ASP A 186 13.72 -5.69 -2.38
N LEU A 187 12.63 -5.77 -1.64
CA LEU A 187 11.28 -5.96 -2.17
C LEU A 187 10.82 -4.78 -3.05
N TYR A 188 11.17 -3.56 -2.68
CA TYR A 188 10.80 -2.34 -3.40
C TYR A 188 11.29 -2.32 -4.87
N ARG A 189 12.30 -3.12 -5.21
CA ARG A 189 12.87 -3.21 -6.56
C ARG A 189 11.94 -3.88 -7.57
N TYR A 190 10.96 -4.66 -7.13
CA TYR A 190 10.17 -5.53 -8.00
C TYR A 190 8.76 -5.00 -8.27
N THR A 191 8.20 -5.36 -9.43
CA THR A 191 6.83 -5.05 -9.80
C THR A 191 5.85 -5.83 -8.91
N VAL A 192 6.15 -7.11 -8.67
CA VAL A 192 5.41 -7.99 -7.77
C VAL A 192 6.37 -8.45 -6.66
N PRO A 193 6.51 -7.66 -5.57
CA PRO A 193 7.48 -7.95 -4.51
C PRO A 193 7.35 -9.34 -3.91
N GLY A 194 6.14 -9.85 -3.70
CA GLY A 194 5.89 -11.16 -3.12
C GLY A 194 6.29 -12.34 -4.02
N ALA A 195 6.47 -12.13 -5.32
CA ALA A 195 6.96 -13.15 -6.23
C ALA A 195 8.50 -13.30 -6.16
N ALA A 196 9.22 -12.22 -5.87
CA ALA A 196 10.68 -12.15 -5.96
C ALA A 196 11.43 -13.23 -5.17
N PRO A 197 11.00 -13.63 -3.95
CA PRO A 197 11.67 -14.69 -3.21
C PRO A 197 11.65 -16.06 -3.90
N ALA A 198 10.65 -16.35 -4.72
CA ALA A 198 10.45 -17.62 -5.41
C ALA A 198 10.79 -17.58 -6.91
N GLU A 199 10.82 -16.38 -7.50
CA GLU A 199 11.05 -16.17 -8.94
C GLU A 199 12.34 -15.38 -9.17
N PRO A 200 13.48 -16.02 -9.50
CA PRO A 200 14.74 -15.31 -9.73
C PRO A 200 14.68 -14.25 -10.84
N ASP A 201 13.77 -14.44 -11.81
CA ASP A 201 13.56 -13.55 -12.95
C ASP A 201 12.37 -12.60 -12.72
N ALA A 202 11.94 -12.38 -11.47
CA ALA A 202 10.86 -11.46 -11.15
C ALA A 202 11.13 -10.07 -11.76
N ALA A 203 10.11 -9.50 -12.41
CA ALA A 203 10.24 -8.24 -13.13
C ALA A 203 10.63 -7.09 -12.21
N VAL A 204 11.73 -6.42 -12.52
CA VAL A 204 12.16 -5.18 -11.86
C VAL A 204 11.16 -4.08 -12.19
N TYR A 205 10.75 -3.33 -11.17
CA TYR A 205 9.78 -2.25 -11.34
C TYR A 205 10.38 -1.06 -12.07
N ASP A 206 9.70 -0.63 -13.13
CA ASP A 206 10.02 0.62 -13.82
C ASP A 206 9.42 1.80 -13.06
N LEU A 207 10.27 2.55 -12.37
CA LEU A 207 9.87 3.75 -11.64
C LEU A 207 9.22 4.82 -12.54
N ALA A 208 9.55 4.84 -13.85
CA ALA A 208 8.95 5.78 -14.79
C ALA A 208 7.48 5.45 -15.12
N SER A 209 6.99 4.27 -14.77
CA SER A 209 5.59 3.86 -15.02
C SER A 209 4.56 4.59 -14.15
N PHE A 210 5.01 5.16 -13.01
CA PHE A 210 4.15 5.91 -12.09
C PHE A 210 4.92 7.11 -11.53
N HIS A 211 4.46 8.32 -11.82
CA HIS A 211 5.10 9.57 -11.38
C HIS A 211 4.32 10.21 -10.24
N PRO A 212 4.60 9.88 -8.96
CA PRO A 212 3.95 10.50 -7.81
C PRO A 212 4.38 11.96 -7.66
N GLN A 213 3.46 12.84 -7.31
CA GLN A 213 3.81 14.19 -6.85
C GLN A 213 4.27 14.19 -5.38
N VAL A 214 3.75 13.23 -4.59
CA VAL A 214 4.12 13.10 -3.18
C VAL A 214 4.43 11.64 -2.87
N VAL A 215 5.53 11.41 -2.17
CA VAL A 215 5.88 10.12 -1.57
C VAL A 215 5.79 10.25 -0.06
N VAL A 216 5.01 9.39 0.57
CA VAL A 216 4.91 9.27 2.04
C VAL A 216 5.75 8.07 2.46
N ILE A 217 6.75 8.27 3.29
CA ILE A 217 7.61 7.21 3.79
C ILE A 217 7.37 7.05 5.28
N PHE A 218 6.78 5.92 5.68
CA PHE A 218 6.57 5.53 7.07
C PHE A 218 7.13 4.12 7.26
N ALA A 219 8.44 4.03 7.42
CA ALA A 219 9.21 2.81 7.53
C ALA A 219 10.33 2.96 8.56
N GLY A 220 10.79 1.83 9.08
CA GLY A 220 11.90 1.77 10.04
C GLY A 220 11.51 1.26 11.42
N ILE A 221 10.24 0.99 11.68
CA ILE A 221 9.78 0.37 12.92
C ILE A 221 10.52 -0.95 13.15
N ASN A 222 10.57 -1.79 12.13
CA ASN A 222 11.19 -3.12 12.20
C ASN A 222 12.72 -3.09 12.29
N ASP A 223 13.35 -1.98 11.90
CA ASP A 223 14.80 -1.82 12.05
C ASP A 223 15.22 -1.70 13.52
N PHE A 224 14.37 -1.10 14.37
CA PHE A 224 14.70 -0.74 15.75
C PHE A 224 13.78 -1.38 16.79
N GLN A 225 12.91 -2.31 16.41
CA GLN A 225 12.00 -3.01 17.30
C GLN A 225 12.20 -4.52 17.27
N GLY A 226 11.66 -5.21 18.26
CA GLY A 226 11.86 -6.65 18.50
C GLY A 226 13.15 -6.94 19.25
N ASP A 227 13.74 -8.14 19.05
CA ASP A 227 14.95 -8.55 19.75
C ASP A 227 16.21 -7.93 19.17
N PRO A 228 17.19 -7.54 20.01
CA PRO A 228 18.47 -7.05 19.55
C PRO A 228 19.30 -8.20 18.84
N PRO A 229 20.30 -7.85 18.01
CA PRO A 229 20.79 -6.50 17.74
C PRO A 229 19.85 -5.71 16.82
N TYR A 230 19.63 -4.45 17.14
CA TYR A 230 18.85 -3.52 16.31
C TYR A 230 19.59 -3.10 15.05
N GLY A 231 18.89 -2.50 14.12
CA GLY A 231 19.46 -1.97 12.89
C GLY A 231 20.56 -0.92 13.16
N ASP A 232 21.62 -0.99 12.38
CA ASP A 232 22.68 0.01 12.42
C ASP A 232 22.17 1.36 11.94
N LYS A 233 22.21 2.38 12.81
CA LYS A 233 21.67 3.72 12.52
C LYS A 233 22.41 4.43 11.37
N ALA A 234 23.70 4.17 11.16
CA ALA A 234 24.45 4.77 10.07
C ALA A 234 24.05 4.14 8.73
N LYS A 235 23.93 2.80 8.68
CA LYS A 235 23.44 2.08 7.50
C LYS A 235 22.00 2.47 7.18
N PHE A 236 21.13 2.56 8.20
CA PHE A 236 19.73 3.01 8.05
C PHE A 236 19.66 4.40 7.42
N LYS A 237 20.38 5.38 8.00
CA LYS A 237 20.40 6.76 7.48
C LYS A 237 20.90 6.82 6.05
N LYS A 238 21.94 6.04 5.73
CA LYS A 238 22.46 5.97 4.36
C LYS A 238 21.44 5.37 3.40
N ALA A 239 20.88 4.21 3.70
CA ALA A 239 19.91 3.55 2.83
C ALA A 239 18.64 4.40 2.62
N TYR A 240 18.20 5.10 3.66
CA TYR A 240 17.07 6.03 3.56
C TYR A 240 17.39 7.24 2.67
N ALA A 241 18.57 7.83 2.81
CA ALA A 241 19.03 8.93 1.94
C ALA A 241 19.18 8.47 0.48
N ASP A 242 19.75 7.30 0.25
CA ASP A 242 19.88 6.69 -1.09
C ASP A 242 18.50 6.48 -1.74
N LEU A 243 17.47 6.07 -0.95
CA LEU A 243 16.09 5.95 -1.43
C LEU A 243 15.52 7.31 -1.86
N LEU A 244 15.70 8.36 -1.03
CA LEU A 244 15.24 9.71 -1.37
C LEU A 244 15.89 10.21 -2.67
N ASP A 245 17.18 10.00 -2.85
CA ASP A 245 17.91 10.45 -4.04
C ASP A 245 17.52 9.64 -5.29
N LYS A 246 17.29 8.34 -5.14
CA LYS A 246 16.73 7.48 -6.20
C LYS A 246 15.37 7.97 -6.66
N LEU A 247 14.47 8.29 -5.73
CA LEU A 247 13.12 8.77 -6.04
C LEU A 247 13.15 10.17 -6.67
N ARG A 248 14.03 11.08 -6.22
CA ARG A 248 14.21 12.38 -6.86
C ARG A 248 14.67 12.26 -8.31
N SER A 249 15.58 11.32 -8.56
CA SER A 249 16.12 11.09 -9.90
C SER A 249 15.05 10.51 -10.83
N ALA A 250 14.20 9.62 -10.31
CA ALA A 250 13.12 9.00 -11.08
C ALA A 250 11.92 9.94 -11.29
N HIS A 251 11.66 10.85 -10.34
CA HIS A 251 10.47 11.70 -10.32
C HIS A 251 10.84 13.17 -10.10
N PRO A 252 11.28 13.90 -11.13
CA PRO A 252 11.64 15.30 -11.01
C PRO A 252 10.49 16.13 -10.40
N GLY A 253 10.80 16.87 -9.31
CA GLY A 253 9.84 17.71 -8.60
C GLY A 253 9.00 16.99 -7.54
N VAL A 254 9.22 15.71 -7.30
CA VAL A 254 8.57 14.95 -6.22
C VAL A 254 8.80 15.60 -4.85
N LYS A 255 7.80 15.50 -3.98
CA LYS A 255 7.85 15.95 -2.58
C LYS A 255 7.74 14.76 -1.64
N PHE A 256 8.29 14.89 -0.44
CA PHE A 256 8.32 13.80 0.54
C PHE A 256 7.66 14.21 1.84
N LEU A 257 6.89 13.29 2.41
CA LEU A 257 6.49 13.33 3.82
C LEU A 257 7.18 12.18 4.53
N LEU A 258 8.16 12.50 5.39
CA LEU A 258 8.83 11.52 6.23
C LEU A 258 8.04 11.39 7.53
N VAL A 259 7.58 10.19 7.81
CA VAL A 259 6.75 9.91 8.98
C VAL A 259 7.48 9.00 9.94
N SER A 260 7.36 9.28 11.24
CA SER A 260 7.84 8.41 12.30
C SER A 260 6.79 8.28 13.40
N THR A 261 6.94 7.25 14.22
CA THR A 261 6.19 7.04 15.46
C THR A 261 7.15 6.64 16.57
N LYS A 262 6.75 6.90 17.80
CA LYS A 262 7.51 6.42 18.96
C LYS A 262 7.37 4.89 19.03
N ILE A 263 8.51 4.22 19.15
CA ILE A 263 8.59 2.77 19.26
C ILE A 263 9.06 2.33 20.64
N TRP A 264 8.85 1.07 20.96
CA TRP A 264 9.20 0.45 22.22
C TRP A 264 10.29 -0.61 22.01
N PRO A 265 11.21 -0.88 23.00
CA PRO A 265 11.34 -0.25 24.32
C PRO A 265 12.05 1.10 24.31
N ASN A 266 12.84 1.39 23.28
CA ASN A 266 13.55 2.66 23.10
C ASN A 266 13.13 3.30 21.79
N ASP A 267 12.84 4.59 21.82
CA ASP A 267 12.52 5.32 20.58
C ASP A 267 13.81 5.71 19.83
N ASP A 268 14.36 4.75 19.12
CA ASP A 268 15.49 4.99 18.20
C ASP A 268 15.04 5.46 16.80
N LEU A 269 13.77 5.22 16.43
CA LEU A 269 13.23 5.56 15.12
C LEU A 269 13.05 7.07 14.94
N THR A 270 12.28 7.71 15.83
CA THR A 270 11.94 9.13 15.70
C THR A 270 13.18 10.03 15.59
N PRO A 271 14.17 9.94 16.50
CA PRO A 271 15.36 10.78 16.41
C PRO A 271 16.20 10.45 15.16
N THR A 272 16.20 9.20 14.68
CA THR A 272 16.97 8.80 13.50
C THR A 272 16.35 9.36 12.22
N VAL A 273 15.03 9.24 12.03
CA VAL A 273 14.33 9.83 10.87
C VAL A 273 14.38 11.36 10.92
N LYS A 274 14.24 11.97 12.11
CA LYS A 274 14.40 13.41 12.28
C LYS A 274 15.79 13.88 11.87
N ALA A 275 16.85 13.14 12.24
CA ALA A 275 18.21 13.47 11.84
C ALA A 275 18.44 13.38 10.33
N ILE A 276 17.75 12.44 9.64
CA ILE A 276 17.77 12.39 8.17
C ILE A 276 17.12 13.65 7.61
N TYR A 277 15.92 14.01 8.08
CA TYR A 277 15.24 15.24 7.66
C TYR A 277 16.13 16.47 7.87
N ASP A 278 16.71 16.66 9.06
CA ASP A 278 17.56 17.81 9.39
C ASP A 278 18.80 17.89 8.48
N SER A 279 19.42 16.75 8.20
CA SER A 279 20.56 16.68 7.26
C SER A 279 20.18 17.10 5.85
N GLN A 280 18.99 16.67 5.36
CA GLN A 280 18.49 17.07 4.06
C GLN A 280 18.22 18.58 4.00
N VAL A 281 17.59 19.14 5.03
CA VAL A 281 17.33 20.58 5.13
C VAL A 281 18.64 21.38 5.20
N ALA A 282 19.60 20.92 6.00
CA ALA A 282 20.93 21.55 6.11
C ALA A 282 21.71 21.55 4.77
N SER A 283 21.44 20.55 3.90
CA SER A 283 21.99 20.49 2.53
C SER A 283 21.24 21.38 1.53
N GLY A 284 20.28 22.20 1.97
CA GLY A 284 19.50 23.12 1.12
C GLY A 284 18.25 22.50 0.48
N ARG A 285 17.84 21.28 0.87
CA ARG A 285 16.62 20.67 0.36
C ARG A 285 15.39 21.30 1.00
N SER A 286 14.36 21.56 0.17
CA SER A 286 13.05 22.10 0.58
C SER A 286 11.87 21.29 0.03
N ASP A 287 12.15 20.07 -0.42
CA ASP A 287 11.20 19.17 -1.04
C ASP A 287 10.61 18.13 -0.07
N LEU A 288 10.87 18.30 1.24
CA LEU A 288 10.45 17.33 2.25
C LEU A 288 9.89 18.00 3.51
N GLU A 289 8.97 17.29 4.15
CA GLU A 289 8.44 17.61 5.49
C GLU A 289 8.59 16.39 6.40
N PHE A 290 8.64 16.62 7.71
CA PHE A 290 8.72 15.58 8.73
C PHE A 290 7.51 15.65 9.65
N LEU A 291 6.95 14.48 9.98
CA LEU A 291 5.81 14.35 10.86
C LEU A 291 6.04 13.21 11.85
N THR A 292 5.88 13.47 13.14
CA THR A 292 5.75 12.43 14.16
C THR A 292 4.28 12.18 14.43
N ILE A 293 3.85 10.92 14.33
CA ILE A 293 2.51 10.49 14.66
C ILE A 293 2.57 9.56 15.86
N GLN A 294 1.72 9.83 16.85
CA GLN A 294 1.43 8.88 17.91
C GLN A 294 0.01 8.39 17.72
N THR A 295 -0.17 7.08 17.77
CA THR A 295 -1.45 6.41 17.69
C THR A 295 -1.63 5.48 18.87
N GLU A 296 -2.88 5.23 19.22
CA GLU A 296 -3.21 4.11 20.12
C GLU A 296 -3.10 2.83 19.31
N ASN A 297 -2.13 1.99 19.67
CA ASN A 297 -1.88 0.72 18.97
C ASN A 297 -2.67 -0.38 19.69
N THR A 298 -3.99 -0.34 19.56
CA THR A 298 -4.95 -1.22 20.26
C THR A 298 -5.48 -2.35 19.39
N ALA A 299 -5.00 -2.47 18.16
CA ALA A 299 -5.36 -3.57 17.29
C ALA A 299 -4.44 -4.80 17.47
N LEU A 300 -4.53 -5.76 16.56
CA LEU A 300 -3.81 -7.03 16.64
C LEU A 300 -2.30 -6.79 16.80
N LEU A 301 -1.68 -7.49 17.74
CA LEU A 301 -0.23 -7.42 18.02
C LEU A 301 0.30 -5.99 18.24
N GLY A 302 -0.51 -5.10 18.81
CA GLY A 302 -0.08 -3.73 19.09
C GLY A 302 0.04 -2.86 17.84
N HIS A 303 -0.76 -3.12 16.81
CA HIS A 303 -0.86 -2.30 15.60
C HIS A 303 -1.95 -1.22 15.72
N PRO A 304 -1.93 -0.20 14.85
CA PRO A 304 -2.97 0.81 14.81
C PRO A 304 -4.34 0.21 14.45
N SER A 305 -5.38 0.61 15.18
CA SER A 305 -6.76 0.24 14.86
C SER A 305 -7.29 1.01 13.64
N VAL A 306 -8.46 0.62 13.14
CA VAL A 306 -9.17 1.36 12.06
C VAL A 306 -9.34 2.84 12.44
N HIS A 307 -9.68 3.12 13.71
CA HIS A 307 -9.80 4.49 14.21
C HIS A 307 -8.46 5.25 14.13
N SER A 308 -7.38 4.62 14.60
CA SER A 308 -6.03 5.20 14.54
C SER A 308 -5.58 5.45 13.09
N HIS A 309 -5.88 4.56 12.16
CA HIS A 309 -5.62 4.77 10.72
C HIS A 309 -6.37 5.98 10.18
N GLN A 310 -7.63 6.17 10.56
CA GLN A 310 -8.42 7.34 10.16
C GLN A 310 -7.81 8.64 10.72
N GLU A 311 -7.35 8.64 11.97
CA GLU A 311 -6.66 9.78 12.57
C GLU A 311 -5.35 10.09 11.85
N MET A 312 -4.52 9.07 11.54
CA MET A 312 -3.30 9.24 10.75
C MET A 312 -3.60 9.89 9.40
N ALA A 313 -4.59 9.37 8.66
CA ALA A 313 -5.00 9.93 7.37
C ALA A 313 -5.45 11.39 7.50
N ASN A 314 -6.21 11.72 8.53
CA ASN A 314 -6.68 13.10 8.78
C ASN A 314 -5.51 14.05 9.10
N LYS A 315 -4.53 13.61 9.90
CA LYS A 315 -3.34 14.40 10.24
C LYS A 315 -2.43 14.63 9.03
N MET A 316 -2.26 13.63 8.17
CA MET A 316 -1.41 13.72 6.97
C MET A 316 -2.07 14.49 5.83
N ARG A 317 -3.39 14.47 5.71
CA ARG A 317 -4.14 15.04 4.57
C ARG A 317 -3.78 16.49 4.24
N PRO A 318 -3.78 17.46 5.18
CA PRO A 318 -3.42 18.85 4.87
C PRO A 318 -1.97 19.00 4.42
N ILE A 319 -1.07 18.18 4.96
CA ILE A 319 0.37 18.21 4.61
C ILE A 319 0.55 17.70 3.18
N VAL A 320 0.02 16.52 2.87
CA VAL A 320 0.12 15.90 1.55
C VAL A 320 -0.56 16.76 0.48
N ALA A 321 -1.75 17.33 0.79
CA ALA A 321 -2.43 18.26 -0.13
C ALA A 321 -1.58 19.52 -0.41
N ARG A 322 -0.88 20.05 0.58
CA ARG A 322 0.04 21.19 0.43
C ARG A 322 1.26 20.81 -0.41
N LEU A 323 1.92 19.69 -0.09
CA LEU A 323 3.09 19.19 -0.83
C LEU A 323 2.73 18.92 -2.31
N GLY A 324 1.57 18.33 -2.56
CA GLY A 324 1.07 18.07 -3.91
C GLY A 324 0.51 19.28 -4.65
N LYS A 325 0.40 20.45 -3.95
CA LYS A 325 -0.25 21.67 -4.46
C LYS A 325 -1.71 21.44 -4.88
N TRP A 326 -2.45 20.62 -4.11
CA TRP A 326 -3.83 20.22 -4.40
C TRP A 326 -4.88 21.00 -3.57
N LEU A 327 -4.45 21.91 -2.74
CA LEU A 327 -5.35 22.84 -2.06
C LEU A 327 -5.88 23.82 -3.12
N SER A 328 -7.20 23.90 -3.30
CA SER A 328 -7.82 25.01 -4.02
C SER A 328 -7.46 26.32 -3.29
N ARG A 329 -6.98 27.29 -4.04
CA ARG A 329 -6.82 28.67 -3.56
C ARG A 329 -8.18 29.25 -3.20
#